data_b17763f6e3afd2fea7b9cb2544cbbf0f
#
_entry.id   b17763f6e3afd2fea7b9cb2544cbbf0f
#
_cell.length_a   1.000
_cell.length_b   1.000
_cell.length_c   1.000
_cell.angle_alpha   90.00
_cell.angle_beta   90.00
_cell.angle_gamma   90.00
#
_symmetry.space_group_name_H-M   'P 1'
#
loop_
_entity.id
_entity.type
_entity.pdbx_description
1 polymer ?
#
loop_
_entity_poly.entity_id
_entity_poly.type
_entity_poly.pdbx_seq_one_letter_code
_entity_poly.pdbx_strand_id
1 'polypeptide(L)'
;DARIETIKGQVENTTSDYEKEKMQERLAKLAGGVAVIKIGAGSELEMKEKKDRIDDALNATKAAVQEGIIAGGGTILRGYQHFEDDIYENEDQILGRDIILKACKAPFNTILENAGLNPDVIWNQIVTTGEGTLSGYDVRTETVLEDMVDAGIVDPVKVTRVAIEKAASVAGTMLTTECVITDIPKEEPAQPQMPMM
;
A
#
# COMPACT_ATOMS: atom_id res chain seq x y z
N ASP A 1 -32.80 -14.00 12.01
CA ASP A 1 -31.74 -15.03 11.90
C ASP A 1 -31.80 -15.75 10.55
N ALA A 2 -32.94 -16.33 10.12
CA ALA A 2 -33.05 -17.06 8.84
C ALA A 2 -32.60 -16.22 7.62
N ARG A 3 -32.93 -14.91 7.59
CA ARG A 3 -32.51 -14.01 6.50
C ARG A 3 -31.00 -13.75 6.50
N ILE A 4 -30.38 -13.70 7.67
CA ILE A 4 -28.93 -13.55 7.82
C ILE A 4 -28.20 -14.78 7.26
N GLU A 5 -28.67 -15.98 7.56
CA GLU A 5 -28.10 -17.22 7.04
C GLU A 5 -28.28 -17.35 5.52
N THR A 6 -29.44 -16.94 4.99
CA THR A 6 -29.64 -16.91 3.53
C THR A 6 -28.63 -16.00 2.83
N ILE A 7 -28.40 -14.79 3.39
CA ILE A 7 -27.46 -13.84 2.79
C ILE A 7 -26.02 -14.34 2.93
N LYS A 8 -25.63 -14.97 4.05
CA LYS A 8 -24.31 -15.59 4.21
C LYS A 8 -24.04 -16.64 3.12
N GLY A 9 -25.00 -17.53 2.90
CA GLY A 9 -24.89 -18.54 1.84
C GLY A 9 -24.81 -17.93 0.43
N GLN A 10 -25.47 -16.80 0.20
CA GLN A 10 -25.37 -16.06 -1.07
C GLN A 10 -23.98 -15.42 -1.26
N VAL A 11 -23.39 -14.86 -0.21
CA VAL A 11 -22.03 -14.27 -0.23
C VAL A 11 -20.97 -15.32 -0.58
N GLU A 12 -21.13 -16.55 -0.07
CA GLU A 12 -20.19 -17.65 -0.35
C GLU A 12 -20.28 -18.17 -1.80
N ASN A 13 -21.48 -18.11 -2.39
CA ASN A 13 -21.74 -18.65 -3.74
C ASN A 13 -21.59 -17.61 -4.86
N THR A 14 -21.40 -16.33 -4.54
CA THR A 14 -21.28 -15.27 -5.53
C THR A 14 -19.85 -15.16 -6.03
N THR A 15 -19.69 -15.14 -7.37
CA THR A 15 -18.40 -14.99 -8.05
C THR A 15 -18.05 -13.53 -8.39
N SER A 16 -19.02 -12.61 -8.27
CA SER A 16 -18.85 -11.18 -8.54
C SER A 16 -18.44 -10.44 -7.27
N ASP A 17 -17.28 -9.81 -7.27
CA ASP A 17 -16.78 -9.02 -6.14
C ASP A 17 -17.72 -7.86 -5.77
N TYR A 18 -18.34 -7.21 -6.75
CA TYR A 18 -19.31 -6.16 -6.53
C TYR A 18 -20.57 -6.66 -5.82
N GLU A 19 -21.14 -7.78 -6.27
CA GLU A 19 -22.31 -8.37 -5.62
C GLU A 19 -21.98 -8.86 -4.21
N LYS A 20 -20.80 -9.42 -4.03
CA LYS A 20 -20.29 -9.86 -2.72
C LYS A 20 -20.21 -8.70 -1.74
N GLU A 21 -19.68 -7.57 -2.16
CA GLU A 21 -19.61 -6.35 -1.36
C GLU A 21 -21.02 -5.86 -0.95
N LYS A 22 -21.95 -5.80 -1.90
CA LYS A 22 -23.33 -5.37 -1.65
C LYS A 22 -24.10 -6.33 -0.72
N MET A 23 -23.85 -7.62 -0.81
CA MET A 23 -24.44 -8.60 0.10
C MET A 23 -23.82 -8.50 1.50
N GLN A 24 -22.52 -8.24 1.61
CA GLN A 24 -21.85 -7.98 2.89
C GLN A 24 -22.38 -6.72 3.58
N GLU A 25 -22.62 -5.63 2.82
CA GLU A 25 -23.31 -4.44 3.37
C GLU A 25 -24.70 -4.77 3.93
N ARG A 26 -25.48 -5.57 3.22
CA ARG A 26 -26.80 -6.00 3.69
C ARG A 26 -26.72 -6.88 4.94
N LEU A 27 -25.75 -7.78 4.97
CA LEU A 27 -25.49 -8.64 6.11
C LEU A 27 -25.11 -7.81 7.35
N ALA A 28 -24.22 -6.85 7.19
CA ALA A 28 -23.82 -5.95 8.26
C ALA A 28 -25.00 -5.15 8.83
N LYS A 29 -25.87 -4.62 7.96
CA LYS A 29 -27.10 -3.92 8.38
C LYS A 29 -28.07 -4.79 9.18
N LEU A 30 -28.12 -6.07 8.88
CA LEU A 30 -29.04 -7.01 9.54
C LEU A 30 -28.46 -7.60 10.82
N ALA A 31 -27.14 -7.79 10.89
CA ALA A 31 -26.48 -8.53 11.97
C ALA A 31 -25.86 -7.66 13.08
N GLY A 32 -25.45 -6.45 12.80
CA GLY A 32 -24.68 -5.67 13.77
C GLY A 32 -24.80 -4.15 13.66
N GLY A 33 -25.60 -3.66 12.73
CA GLY A 33 -25.67 -2.24 12.44
C GLY A 33 -24.60 -1.76 11.46
N VAL A 34 -24.68 -0.51 11.05
CA VAL A 34 -23.79 0.15 10.12
C VAL A 34 -23.29 1.44 10.74
N ALA A 35 -21.98 1.62 10.79
CA ALA A 35 -21.39 2.91 11.10
C ALA A 35 -21.43 3.79 9.84
N VAL A 36 -21.96 5.01 9.98
CA VAL A 36 -22.00 5.99 8.88
C VAL A 36 -21.09 7.14 9.20
N ILE A 37 -20.06 7.32 8.39
CA ILE A 37 -19.15 8.47 8.46
C ILE A 37 -19.66 9.53 7.50
N LYS A 38 -20.09 10.68 8.04
CA LYS A 38 -20.53 11.83 7.23
C LYS A 38 -19.37 12.75 6.98
N ILE A 39 -19.14 13.08 5.72
CA ILE A 39 -18.05 13.95 5.26
C ILE A 39 -18.66 15.25 4.74
N GLY A 40 -18.05 16.38 5.10
CA GLY A 40 -18.38 17.70 4.59
C GLY A 40 -17.13 18.50 4.27
N ALA A 41 -17.23 19.38 3.28
CA ALA A 41 -16.15 20.30 2.88
C ALA A 41 -16.73 21.59 2.27
N GLY A 42 -15.89 22.58 2.09
CA GLY A 42 -16.28 23.86 1.50
C GLY A 42 -16.46 23.83 -0.02
N SER A 43 -15.89 22.83 -0.70
CA SER A 43 -16.00 22.62 -2.13
C SER A 43 -16.19 21.14 -2.47
N GLU A 44 -16.71 20.86 -3.67
CA GLU A 44 -16.90 19.50 -4.17
C GLU A 44 -15.56 18.76 -4.32
N LEU A 45 -14.51 19.43 -4.79
CA LEU A 45 -13.18 18.85 -4.94
C LEU A 45 -12.60 18.44 -3.58
N GLU A 46 -12.67 19.33 -2.60
CA GLU A 46 -12.22 19.05 -1.22
C GLU A 46 -13.01 17.90 -0.58
N MET A 47 -14.32 17.84 -0.85
CA MET A 47 -15.17 16.76 -0.34
C MET A 47 -14.76 15.41 -0.94
N LYS A 48 -14.44 15.39 -2.26
CA LYS A 48 -13.95 14.18 -2.94
C LYS A 48 -12.60 13.73 -2.38
N GLU A 49 -11.66 14.65 -2.23
CA GLU A 49 -10.35 14.32 -1.62
C GLU A 49 -10.47 13.76 -0.20
N LYS A 50 -11.34 14.37 0.63
CA LYS A 50 -11.60 13.86 1.99
C LYS A 50 -12.23 12.47 1.97
N LYS A 51 -13.16 12.24 1.04
CA LYS A 51 -13.79 10.92 0.88
C LYS A 51 -12.76 9.87 0.50
N ASP A 52 -11.95 10.13 -0.52
CA ASP A 52 -10.93 9.20 -1.00
C ASP A 52 -9.93 8.87 0.13
N ARG A 53 -9.51 9.88 0.90
CA ARG A 53 -8.63 9.68 2.07
C ARG A 53 -9.25 8.81 3.17
N ILE A 54 -10.56 8.94 3.41
CA ILE A 54 -11.28 8.11 4.40
C ILE A 54 -11.45 6.69 3.88
N ASP A 55 -11.75 6.52 2.60
CA ASP A 55 -11.85 5.19 1.98
C ASP A 55 -10.50 4.46 2.04
N ASP A 56 -9.39 5.13 1.79
CA ASP A 56 -8.04 4.59 1.94
C ASP A 56 -7.74 4.20 3.38
N ALA A 57 -8.03 5.08 4.34
CA ALA A 57 -7.85 4.79 5.77
C ALA A 57 -8.69 3.59 6.23
N LEU A 58 -9.91 3.46 5.73
CA LEU A 58 -10.78 2.31 6.03
C LEU A 58 -10.21 1.00 5.48
N ASN A 59 -9.72 1.02 4.23
CA ASN A 59 -9.10 -0.14 3.61
C ASN A 59 -7.80 -0.54 4.31
N ALA A 60 -6.95 0.43 4.66
CA ALA A 60 -5.74 0.20 5.45
C ALA A 60 -6.06 -0.41 6.82
N THR A 61 -7.09 0.11 7.52
CA THR A 61 -7.53 -0.43 8.80
C THR A 61 -8.03 -1.88 8.68
N LYS A 62 -8.82 -2.19 7.65
CA LYS A 62 -9.27 -3.56 7.39
C LYS A 62 -8.09 -4.51 7.12
N ALA A 63 -7.11 -4.07 6.35
CA ALA A 63 -5.91 -4.83 6.06
C ALA A 63 -5.08 -5.08 7.34
N ALA A 64 -4.94 -4.06 8.19
CA ALA A 64 -4.25 -4.15 9.48
C ALA A 64 -4.93 -5.13 10.45
N VAL A 65 -6.26 -5.14 10.49
CA VAL A 65 -7.02 -6.11 11.32
C VAL A 65 -6.83 -7.55 10.83
N GLN A 66 -6.61 -7.76 9.52
CA GLN A 66 -6.45 -9.09 8.94
C GLN A 66 -5.07 -9.71 9.18
N GLU A 67 -4.00 -8.93 9.03
CA GLU A 67 -2.62 -9.45 9.04
C GLU A 67 -1.68 -8.71 10.02
N GLY A 68 -2.19 -7.71 10.75
CA GLY A 68 -1.38 -6.92 11.67
C GLY A 68 -0.72 -5.70 11.03
N ILE A 69 0.16 -5.08 11.79
CA ILE A 69 0.89 -3.84 11.44
C ILE A 69 2.39 -4.03 11.56
N ILE A 70 3.14 -3.21 10.83
CA ILE A 70 4.60 -3.09 10.88
C ILE A 70 4.99 -1.62 11.00
N ALA A 71 6.27 -1.36 11.31
CA ALA A 71 6.84 -0.02 11.23
C ALA A 71 6.64 0.55 9.81
N GLY A 72 6.10 1.76 9.73
CA GLY A 72 5.69 2.40 8.49
C GLY A 72 6.84 3.07 7.73
N GLY A 73 6.46 3.82 6.69
CA GLY A 73 7.42 4.60 5.92
C GLY A 73 8.39 3.79 5.06
N GLY A 74 8.11 2.51 4.80
CA GLY A 74 8.98 1.62 4.04
C GLY A 74 10.26 1.21 4.76
N THR A 75 10.40 1.54 6.04
CA THR A 75 11.60 1.27 6.85
C THR A 75 11.90 -0.21 6.94
N ILE A 76 10.88 -1.04 7.19
CA ILE A 76 11.01 -2.50 7.28
C ILE A 76 11.59 -3.10 5.99
N LEU A 77 11.11 -2.65 4.83
CA LEU A 77 11.61 -3.14 3.54
C LEU A 77 13.05 -2.76 3.30
N ARG A 78 13.45 -1.53 3.65
CA ARG A 78 14.82 -1.07 3.49
C ARG A 78 15.76 -1.75 4.46
N GLY A 79 15.32 -2.03 5.70
CA GLY A 79 16.10 -2.69 6.75
C GLY A 79 16.35 -4.17 6.49
N TYR A 80 15.54 -4.79 5.63
CA TYR A 80 15.70 -6.20 5.31
C TYR A 80 16.88 -6.39 4.33
N GLN A 81 18.05 -6.73 4.87
CA GLN A 81 19.29 -6.93 4.10
C GLN A 81 19.87 -8.34 4.24
N HIS A 82 19.27 -9.20 5.06
CA HIS A 82 19.85 -10.49 5.41
C HIS A 82 19.15 -11.63 4.68
N PHE A 83 19.82 -12.11 3.63
CA PHE A 83 19.66 -13.43 3.04
C PHE A 83 20.98 -14.19 3.23
N GLU A 84 21.56 -14.13 4.44
CA GLU A 84 22.90 -14.66 4.69
C GLU A 84 22.98 -16.20 4.56
N ASP A 85 21.85 -16.89 4.71
CA ASP A 85 21.77 -18.36 4.65
C ASP A 85 21.24 -18.90 3.32
N ASP A 86 20.97 -18.06 2.33
CA ASP A 86 20.43 -18.51 1.06
C ASP A 86 21.55 -19.12 0.18
N ILE A 87 21.41 -20.40 -0.13
CA ILE A 87 22.27 -21.07 -1.09
C ILE A 87 21.75 -20.80 -2.49
N TYR A 88 22.53 -20.05 -3.27
CA TYR A 88 22.22 -19.77 -4.67
C TYR A 88 22.92 -20.77 -5.57
N GLU A 89 22.18 -21.32 -6.54
CA GLU A 89 22.70 -22.31 -7.48
C GLU A 89 23.54 -21.70 -8.61
N ASN A 90 23.29 -20.43 -8.90
CA ASN A 90 23.96 -19.71 -10.01
C ASN A 90 23.94 -18.19 -9.82
N GLU A 91 24.70 -17.48 -10.67
CA GLU A 91 24.82 -16.02 -10.64
C GLU A 91 23.51 -15.30 -10.97
N ASP A 92 22.62 -15.88 -11.78
CA ASP A 92 21.35 -15.28 -12.15
C ASP A 92 20.40 -15.19 -10.93
N GLN A 93 20.45 -16.15 -10.03
CA GLN A 93 19.67 -16.11 -8.78
C GLN A 93 20.19 -15.00 -7.85
N ILE A 94 21.50 -14.82 -7.78
CA ILE A 94 22.13 -13.71 -7.03
C ILE A 94 21.68 -12.36 -7.61
N LEU A 95 21.72 -12.23 -8.93
CA LEU A 95 21.25 -11.02 -9.60
C LEU A 95 19.77 -10.73 -9.36
N GLY A 96 18.93 -11.76 -9.39
CA GLY A 96 17.51 -11.65 -9.05
C GLY A 96 17.26 -11.17 -7.62
N ARG A 97 18.01 -11.71 -6.65
CA ARG A 97 18.01 -11.23 -5.27
C ARG A 97 18.38 -9.75 -5.18
N ASP A 98 19.44 -9.35 -5.84
CA ASP A 98 19.95 -7.97 -5.78
C ASP A 98 18.93 -6.97 -6.38
N ILE A 99 18.20 -7.38 -7.42
CA ILE A 99 17.09 -6.60 -7.98
C ILE A 99 16.01 -6.38 -6.93
N ILE A 100 15.59 -7.43 -6.21
CA ILE A 100 14.56 -7.33 -5.17
C ILE A 100 15.04 -6.45 -4.02
N LEU A 101 16.27 -6.65 -3.53
CA LEU A 101 16.82 -5.82 -2.44
C LEU A 101 16.90 -4.34 -2.83
N LYS A 102 17.25 -4.05 -4.08
CA LYS A 102 17.26 -2.69 -4.59
C LYS A 102 15.85 -2.11 -4.69
N ALA A 103 14.87 -2.90 -5.15
CA ALA A 103 13.48 -2.50 -5.24
C ALA A 103 12.85 -2.22 -3.85
N CYS A 104 13.18 -3.03 -2.84
CA CYS A 104 12.71 -2.84 -1.46
C CYS A 104 13.12 -1.50 -0.83
N LYS A 105 14.19 -0.87 -1.33
CA LYS A 105 14.62 0.47 -0.86
C LYS A 105 13.75 1.60 -1.43
N ALA A 106 13.06 1.37 -2.55
CA ALA A 106 12.36 2.42 -3.29
C ALA A 106 11.25 3.12 -2.47
N PRO A 107 10.37 2.44 -1.71
CA PRO A 107 9.33 3.13 -0.95
C PRO A 107 9.89 4.13 0.07
N PHE A 108 10.87 3.72 0.86
CA PHE A 108 11.54 4.59 1.82
C PHE A 108 12.24 5.77 1.13
N ASN A 109 12.99 5.48 0.06
CA ASN A 109 13.73 6.51 -0.68
C ASN A 109 12.77 7.56 -1.25
N THR A 110 11.69 7.13 -1.90
CA THR A 110 10.71 8.04 -2.52
C THR A 110 10.03 8.96 -1.49
N ILE A 111 9.71 8.44 -0.30
CA ILE A 111 9.12 9.26 0.76
C ILE A 111 10.08 10.38 1.18
N LEU A 112 11.36 10.07 1.38
CA LEU A 112 12.35 11.06 1.79
C LEU A 112 12.70 12.04 0.66
N GLU A 113 12.85 11.55 -0.57
CA GLU A 113 13.08 12.40 -1.74
C GLU A 113 11.94 13.39 -1.97
N ASN A 114 10.67 12.97 -1.78
CA ASN A 114 9.51 13.85 -1.84
C ASN A 114 9.50 14.92 -0.74
N ALA A 115 10.15 14.64 0.37
CA ALA A 115 10.38 15.61 1.44
C ALA A 115 11.63 16.50 1.23
N GLY A 116 12.38 16.29 0.14
CA GLY A 116 13.62 17.01 -0.14
C GLY A 116 14.83 16.52 0.67
N LEU A 117 14.73 15.34 1.27
CA LEU A 117 15.78 14.75 2.11
C LEU A 117 16.59 13.71 1.31
N ASN A 118 17.85 13.52 1.70
CA ASN A 118 18.69 12.48 1.10
C ASN A 118 18.46 11.14 1.84
N PRO A 119 17.94 10.10 1.16
CA PRO A 119 17.60 8.84 1.80
C PRO A 119 18.78 8.08 2.42
N ASP A 120 19.96 8.17 1.80
CA ASP A 120 21.14 7.44 2.30
C ASP A 120 21.72 8.11 3.56
N VAL A 121 21.66 9.44 3.63
CA VAL A 121 22.06 10.19 4.84
C VAL A 121 21.14 9.85 6.00
N ILE A 122 19.83 9.89 5.77
CA ILE A 122 18.83 9.56 6.80
C ILE A 122 18.95 8.09 7.23
N TRP A 123 19.13 7.17 6.27
CA TRP A 123 19.33 5.76 6.60
C TRP A 123 20.55 5.54 7.49
N ASN A 124 21.65 6.19 7.17
CA ASN A 124 22.85 6.11 8.00
C ASN A 124 22.61 6.67 9.42
N GLN A 125 21.82 7.73 9.57
CA GLN A 125 21.40 8.23 10.88
C GLN A 125 20.58 7.18 11.64
N ILE A 126 19.58 6.56 11.01
CA ILE A 126 18.75 5.51 11.63
C ILE A 126 19.64 4.36 12.12
N VAL A 127 20.56 3.88 11.30
CA VAL A 127 21.45 2.74 11.64
C VAL A 127 22.44 3.09 12.76
N THR A 128 22.89 4.34 12.81
CA THR A 128 23.90 4.75 13.82
C THR A 128 23.28 5.18 15.16
N THR A 129 22.06 5.69 15.15
CA THR A 129 21.39 6.22 16.36
C THR A 129 20.22 5.37 16.85
N GLY A 130 19.62 4.56 15.95
CA GLY A 130 18.50 3.68 16.29
C GLY A 130 18.98 2.38 16.92
N GLU A 131 18.32 1.95 18.01
CA GLU A 131 18.70 0.74 18.76
C GLU A 131 17.91 -0.52 18.36
N GLY A 132 17.15 -0.50 17.23
CA GLY A 132 16.32 -1.65 16.90
C GLY A 132 15.81 -1.72 15.47
N THR A 133 15.16 -2.84 15.15
CA THR A 133 14.54 -3.10 13.85
C THR A 133 13.29 -2.24 13.59
N LEU A 134 12.74 -1.59 14.62
CA LEU A 134 11.56 -0.72 14.52
C LEU A 134 11.93 0.76 14.41
N SER A 135 13.23 1.09 14.43
CA SER A 135 13.70 2.47 14.29
C SER A 135 13.42 3.00 12.89
N GLY A 136 13.10 4.28 12.80
CA GLY A 136 12.78 4.94 11.54
C GLY A 136 12.91 6.46 11.61
N TYR A 137 12.30 7.15 10.66
CA TYR A 137 12.40 8.61 10.56
C TYR A 137 11.01 9.24 10.39
N ASP A 138 10.69 10.20 11.25
CA ASP A 138 9.50 11.04 11.08
C ASP A 138 9.86 12.28 10.27
N VAL A 139 9.38 12.32 9.04
CA VAL A 139 9.60 13.41 8.08
C VAL A 139 8.97 14.73 8.55
N ARG A 140 7.91 14.69 9.38
CA ARG A 140 7.24 15.91 9.88
C ARG A 140 8.03 16.62 10.95
N THR A 141 8.66 15.85 11.83
CA THR A 141 9.46 16.39 12.94
C THR A 141 10.94 16.43 12.63
N GLU A 142 11.34 15.82 11.49
CA GLU A 142 12.72 15.68 11.03
C GLU A 142 13.62 14.99 12.06
N THR A 143 13.09 13.96 12.75
CA THR A 143 13.79 13.22 13.79
C THR A 143 13.83 11.73 13.55
N VAL A 144 14.93 11.10 13.99
CA VAL A 144 15.01 9.63 14.09
C VAL A 144 14.17 9.18 15.28
N LEU A 145 13.34 8.16 15.07
CA LEU A 145 12.52 7.52 16.10
C LEU A 145 13.10 6.15 16.41
N GLU A 146 13.13 5.79 17.69
CA GLU A 146 13.56 4.46 18.15
C GLU A 146 12.52 3.39 17.85
N ASP A 147 11.24 3.74 17.94
CA ASP A 147 10.11 2.86 17.61
C ASP A 147 9.03 3.62 16.82
N MET A 148 8.89 3.25 15.56
CA MET A 148 7.88 3.81 14.66
C MET A 148 6.47 3.36 15.03
N VAL A 149 6.31 2.18 15.62
CA VAL A 149 5.00 1.63 16.00
C VAL A 149 4.47 2.38 17.22
N ASP A 150 5.31 2.62 18.22
CA ASP A 150 4.94 3.42 19.39
C ASP A 150 4.63 4.88 19.02
N ALA A 151 5.33 5.41 18.03
CA ALA A 151 5.06 6.74 17.48
C ALA A 151 3.78 6.82 16.62
N GLY A 152 3.12 5.68 16.35
CA GLY A 152 1.92 5.60 15.53
C GLY A 152 2.17 5.70 14.03
N ILE A 153 3.41 5.55 13.57
CA ILE A 153 3.78 5.52 12.15
C ILE A 153 3.85 4.05 11.72
N VAL A 154 2.73 3.54 11.22
CA VAL A 154 2.54 2.12 10.94
C VAL A 154 1.99 1.89 9.54
N ASP A 155 2.35 0.75 8.96
CA ASP A 155 1.79 0.25 7.71
C ASP A 155 1.12 -1.12 7.93
N PRO A 156 0.03 -1.45 7.21
CA PRO A 156 -0.55 -2.78 7.25
C PRO A 156 0.38 -3.82 6.59
N VAL A 157 0.65 -4.93 7.28
CA VAL A 157 1.47 -6.04 6.74
C VAL A 157 0.97 -6.50 5.39
N LYS A 158 -0.35 -6.69 5.26
CA LYS A 158 -0.99 -7.16 4.03
C LYS A 158 -0.66 -6.30 2.82
N VAL A 159 -0.65 -4.98 2.98
CA VAL A 159 -0.37 -4.04 1.87
C VAL A 159 1.07 -4.22 1.40
N THR A 160 2.02 -4.22 2.32
CA THR A 160 3.45 -4.37 2.02
C THR A 160 3.76 -5.73 1.39
N ARG A 161 3.22 -6.81 1.95
CA ARG A 161 3.39 -8.16 1.43
C ARG A 161 2.84 -8.32 0.01
N VAL A 162 1.58 -7.91 -0.21
CA VAL A 162 0.93 -8.02 -1.53
C VAL A 162 1.64 -7.15 -2.57
N ALA A 163 2.15 -5.98 -2.19
CA ALA A 163 2.91 -5.11 -3.09
C ALA A 163 4.15 -5.84 -3.64
N ILE A 164 4.95 -6.47 -2.77
CA ILE A 164 6.14 -7.23 -3.17
C ILE A 164 5.76 -8.44 -4.02
N GLU A 165 4.79 -9.26 -3.58
CA GLU A 165 4.35 -10.45 -4.30
C GLU A 165 3.88 -10.12 -5.73
N LYS A 166 3.05 -9.07 -5.87
CA LYS A 166 2.53 -8.67 -7.18
C LYS A 166 3.61 -8.03 -8.04
N ALA A 167 4.47 -7.19 -7.48
CA ALA A 167 5.59 -6.60 -8.21
C ALA A 167 6.54 -7.68 -8.74
N ALA A 168 6.92 -8.65 -7.91
CA ALA A 168 7.77 -9.76 -8.32
C ALA A 168 7.12 -10.63 -9.40
N SER A 169 5.81 -10.91 -9.27
CA SER A 169 5.05 -11.68 -10.27
C SER A 169 5.02 -10.99 -11.63
N VAL A 170 4.75 -9.68 -11.67
CA VAL A 170 4.72 -8.91 -12.91
C VAL A 170 6.13 -8.79 -13.51
N ALA A 171 7.14 -8.48 -12.70
CA ALA A 171 8.54 -8.39 -13.14
C ALA A 171 9.02 -9.71 -13.74
N GLY A 172 8.72 -10.85 -13.11
CA GLY A 172 9.05 -12.18 -13.60
C GLY A 172 8.39 -12.47 -14.96
N THR A 173 7.14 -12.07 -15.15
CA THR A 173 6.45 -12.18 -16.43
C THR A 173 7.11 -11.30 -17.49
N MET A 174 7.46 -10.06 -17.16
CA MET A 174 8.12 -9.14 -18.09
C MET A 174 9.50 -9.65 -18.53
N LEU A 175 10.29 -10.22 -17.63
CA LEU A 175 11.61 -10.77 -17.93
C LEU A 175 11.58 -11.93 -18.92
N THR A 176 10.45 -12.68 -18.99
CA THR A 176 10.27 -13.80 -19.91
C THR A 176 9.52 -13.41 -21.19
N THR A 177 9.16 -12.14 -21.36
CA THR A 177 8.36 -11.63 -22.49
C THR A 177 9.29 -11.06 -23.58
N GLU A 178 9.14 -11.54 -24.82
CA GLU A 178 9.90 -11.04 -25.97
C GLU A 178 9.24 -9.83 -26.64
N CYS A 179 7.92 -9.68 -26.50
CA CYS A 179 7.15 -8.63 -27.19
C CYS A 179 5.94 -8.21 -26.35
N VAL A 180 5.64 -6.91 -26.33
CA VAL A 180 4.43 -6.34 -25.72
C VAL A 180 3.61 -5.64 -26.81
N ILE A 181 2.33 -5.98 -26.90
CA ILE A 181 1.37 -5.34 -27.80
C ILE A 181 0.41 -4.51 -26.96
N THR A 182 0.33 -3.22 -27.24
CA THR A 182 -0.56 -2.29 -26.54
C THR A 182 -1.34 -1.44 -27.55
N ASP A 183 -2.48 -0.90 -27.11
CA ASP A 183 -3.21 0.09 -27.88
C ASP A 183 -2.42 1.41 -27.94
N ILE A 184 -2.44 2.07 -29.10
CA ILE A 184 -1.88 3.42 -29.23
C ILE A 184 -2.78 4.39 -28.45
N PRO A 185 -2.25 5.20 -27.52
CA PRO A 185 -3.05 6.20 -26.82
C PRO A 185 -3.77 7.11 -27.82
N LYS A 186 -5.08 7.19 -27.76
CA LYS A 186 -5.83 8.16 -28.54
C LYS A 186 -5.64 9.53 -27.91
N GLU A 187 -5.17 10.51 -28.69
CA GLU A 187 -5.20 11.91 -28.26
C GLU A 187 -6.69 12.29 -28.05
N GLU A 188 -7.06 12.56 -26.80
CA GLU A 188 -8.37 13.13 -26.52
C GLU A 188 -8.42 14.53 -27.19
N PRO A 189 -9.45 14.79 -28.04
CA PRO A 189 -9.59 16.11 -28.64
C PRO A 189 -9.71 17.16 -27.51
N ALA A 190 -8.87 18.19 -27.56
CA ALA A 190 -8.87 19.26 -26.61
C ALA A 190 -10.32 19.79 -26.44
N GLN A 191 -10.86 19.73 -25.22
CA GLN A 191 -12.17 20.28 -24.94
C GLN A 191 -12.19 21.76 -25.33
N PRO A 192 -13.14 22.22 -26.15
CA PRO A 192 -13.23 23.64 -26.52
C PRO A 192 -13.40 24.43 -25.22
N GLN A 193 -12.44 25.32 -24.95
CA GLN A 193 -12.57 26.32 -23.88
C GLN A 193 -13.79 27.19 -24.22
N MET A 194 -14.85 27.10 -23.41
CA MET A 194 -15.95 28.02 -23.50
C MET A 194 -15.43 29.44 -23.16
N PRO A 195 -15.65 30.42 -24.00
CA PRO A 195 -15.30 31.80 -23.68
C PRO A 195 -16.12 32.23 -22.45
N MET A 196 -15.42 32.68 -21.41
CA MET A 196 -16.08 33.33 -20.29
C MET A 196 -16.71 34.64 -20.80
N MET A 197 -18.03 34.72 -20.72
CA MET A 197 -18.79 35.96 -20.83
C MET A 197 -18.86 36.62 -19.47
#